data_fd5de5e97099221f922bfb62636f6358
#
_entry.id   fd5de5e97099221f922bfb62636f6358
#
_cell.length_a   1.000
_cell.length_b   1.000
_cell.length_c   1.000
_cell.angle_alpha   90.00
_cell.angle_beta   90.00
_cell.angle_gamma   90.00
#
_symmetry.space_group_name_H-M   'P 1'
#
loop_
_entity.id
_entity.type
_entity.pdbx_description
1 polymer ?
#
loop_
_entity_poly.entity_id
_entity_poly.type
_entity_poly.pdbx_seq_one_letter_code
_entity_poly.pdbx_strand_id
1 'polypeptide(L)'
;MKILFITAAHIFFIVNAYAQSNHVFAGGEILNFDTVDISVNHTTTWTSDRSFNPGYFSSFGNAIYIGYSDSINFDGYVKKYGNTSFVFPVGSKYDLRTLAISKPAYITDTYATAWMEGDPSYYRDPTPPYAGYHSIASVKEPIVLVSKTGQWDWQIGEGNNLGFGTTGNGVGLTITLSMPDMTDFAKPSELRLVGWNGNSWIDLSGKPTATGNIEDCSISGTMVAGISSIAIGKTSNSYNAILFPNPVSQFENIQLRFNSYYTGAAELIIYNVLGQKILQQSVQISNGINTIPINVMNLTKGGYYIDLISDKGERMLTGKRFVKL
;
A
#
# COMPACT_ATOMS: atom_id res chain seq x y z
N MET A 1 80.28 16.55 32.12
CA MET A 1 79.00 17.14 31.75
C MET A 1 78.37 16.23 30.72
N LYS A 2 77.45 15.34 31.08
CA LYS A 2 76.77 14.42 30.18
C LYS A 2 75.47 15.07 29.77
N ILE A 3 75.32 15.35 28.49
CA ILE A 3 74.13 15.91 27.88
C ILE A 3 73.20 14.72 27.57
N LEU A 4 72.02 14.65 28.20
CA LEU A 4 71.00 13.68 27.97
C LEU A 4 70.07 14.17 26.85
N PHE A 5 70.09 13.53 25.71
CA PHE A 5 69.14 13.81 24.63
C PHE A 5 67.84 13.01 24.94
N ILE A 6 66.76 13.71 25.25
CA ILE A 6 65.40 13.15 25.33
C ILE A 6 64.79 13.29 23.97
N THR A 7 64.70 12.15 23.23
CA THR A 7 63.91 12.04 22.00
C THR A 7 62.47 11.85 22.37
N ALA A 8 61.63 12.88 22.20
CA ALA A 8 60.16 12.74 22.33
C ALA A 8 59.63 11.99 21.10
N ALA A 9 59.25 10.74 21.28
CA ALA A 9 58.50 10.01 20.30
C ALA A 9 57.07 10.53 20.23
N HIS A 10 56.71 11.24 19.19
CA HIS A 10 55.33 11.60 18.89
C HIS A 10 54.61 10.37 18.30
N ILE A 11 53.78 9.71 19.11
CA ILE A 11 52.88 8.65 18.67
C ILE A 11 51.66 9.36 18.06
N PHE A 12 51.59 9.42 16.73
CA PHE A 12 50.39 9.84 16.03
C PHE A 12 49.38 8.66 16.07
N PHE A 13 48.36 8.79 16.91
CA PHE A 13 47.16 7.97 16.79
C PHE A 13 46.37 8.46 15.56
N ILE A 14 46.44 7.73 14.45
CA ILE A 14 45.48 7.90 13.36
C ILE A 14 44.20 7.28 13.86
N VAL A 15 43.31 8.06 14.41
CA VAL A 15 41.92 7.68 14.66
C VAL A 15 41.22 7.79 13.33
N ASN A 16 41.00 6.67 12.64
CA ASN A 16 40.07 6.62 11.54
C ASN A 16 38.66 6.80 12.12
N ALA A 17 38.21 8.03 12.24
CA ALA A 17 36.81 8.32 12.56
C ALA A 17 35.99 8.09 11.28
N TYR A 18 35.44 6.91 11.13
CA TYR A 18 34.37 6.66 10.15
C TYR A 18 33.05 7.18 10.78
N ALA A 19 32.87 8.50 10.79
CA ALA A 19 31.58 9.10 11.08
C ALA A 19 30.98 9.54 9.74
N GLN A 20 30.27 8.64 9.10
CA GLN A 20 29.50 8.97 7.92
C GLN A 20 28.04 8.49 8.13
N SER A 21 27.27 9.30 8.82
CA SER A 21 25.83 9.25 8.69
C SER A 21 25.40 10.51 7.93
N ASN A 22 24.83 10.34 6.74
CA ASN A 22 24.15 11.43 6.05
C ASN A 22 22.80 11.61 6.74
N HIS A 23 22.73 12.53 7.70
CA HIS A 23 21.53 12.78 8.46
C HIS A 23 21.02 14.20 8.25
N VAL A 24 19.74 14.34 7.93
CA VAL A 24 19.07 15.63 7.82
C VAL A 24 18.22 15.83 9.08
N PHE A 25 18.61 16.80 9.91
CA PHE A 25 17.90 17.14 11.13
C PHE A 25 16.55 17.80 10.86
N ALA A 26 15.71 17.84 11.88
CA ALA A 26 14.39 18.47 11.85
C ALA A 26 14.44 19.89 11.28
N GLY A 27 13.57 20.15 10.29
CA GLY A 27 13.51 21.41 9.56
C GLY A 27 14.65 21.66 8.56
N GLY A 28 15.59 20.71 8.44
CA GLY A 28 16.66 20.76 7.45
C GLY A 28 16.21 20.21 6.10
N GLU A 29 16.89 20.64 5.03
CA GLU A 29 16.63 20.17 3.68
C GLU A 29 17.92 20.13 2.84
N ILE A 30 18.18 18.99 2.19
CA ILE A 30 19.25 18.84 1.21
C ILE A 30 18.60 18.80 -0.18
N LEU A 31 18.91 19.78 -1.02
CA LEU A 31 18.35 19.93 -2.36
C LEU A 31 19.25 19.28 -3.41
N ASN A 32 18.65 18.43 -4.22
CA ASN A 32 19.27 17.82 -5.39
C ASN A 32 18.68 18.42 -6.68
N PHE A 33 19.56 18.84 -7.61
CA PHE A 33 19.19 19.44 -8.91
C PHE A 33 19.59 18.59 -10.11
N ASP A 34 20.22 17.42 -9.90
CA ASP A 34 20.68 16.50 -10.94
C ASP A 34 20.55 15.06 -10.49
N THR A 35 21.08 14.12 -11.25
CA THR A 35 21.12 12.71 -10.83
C THR A 35 22.15 12.51 -9.72
N VAL A 36 21.72 11.93 -8.60
CA VAL A 36 22.60 11.57 -7.48
C VAL A 36 22.60 10.06 -7.31
N ASP A 37 23.80 9.46 -7.41
CA ASP A 37 24.02 8.07 -7.07
C ASP A 37 24.30 7.96 -5.57
N ILE A 38 23.37 7.34 -4.83
CA ILE A 38 23.46 7.16 -3.39
C ILE A 38 24.24 5.91 -2.98
N SER A 39 24.63 5.07 -3.94
CA SER A 39 25.42 3.85 -3.70
C SER A 39 26.91 4.14 -3.49
N VAL A 40 27.36 5.33 -3.81
CA VAL A 40 28.79 5.72 -3.72
C VAL A 40 29.16 5.84 -2.25
N ASN A 41 29.98 4.91 -1.79
CA ASN A 41 30.57 4.77 -0.46
C ASN A 41 29.91 3.75 0.50
N HIS A 42 29.15 2.81 0.01
CA HIS A 42 28.74 1.50 0.58
C HIS A 42 28.42 1.34 2.09
N THR A 43 28.51 2.35 2.93
CA THR A 43 28.42 2.18 4.39
C THR A 43 27.50 3.16 5.09
N THR A 44 26.80 4.01 4.37
CA THR A 44 26.04 5.09 5.01
C THR A 44 24.55 4.95 4.77
N THR A 45 23.84 4.84 5.88
CA THR A 45 22.39 5.03 5.90
C THR A 45 22.09 6.51 5.64
N TRP A 46 21.23 6.78 4.65
CA TRP A 46 20.69 8.11 4.41
C TRP A 46 19.48 8.30 5.32
N THR A 47 19.60 9.08 6.37
CA THR A 47 18.56 9.25 7.38
C THR A 47 18.04 10.67 7.47
N SER A 48 16.78 10.86 7.81
CA SER A 48 16.26 12.17 8.19
C SER A 48 15.30 12.06 9.38
N ASP A 49 15.18 13.16 10.14
CA ASP A 49 14.29 13.20 11.27
C ASP A 49 12.83 13.03 10.85
N ARG A 50 12.14 12.09 11.51
CA ARG A 50 10.70 11.87 11.43
C ARG A 50 10.04 12.57 12.61
N SER A 51 9.75 13.85 12.47
CA SER A 51 9.16 14.68 13.50
C SER A 51 8.02 15.53 12.92
N PHE A 52 7.37 16.33 13.75
CA PHE A 52 6.37 17.31 13.30
C PHE A 52 6.93 18.29 12.25
N ASN A 53 8.23 18.56 12.31
CA ASN A 53 8.95 19.36 11.31
C ASN A 53 10.10 18.51 10.75
N PRO A 54 9.86 17.63 9.77
CA PRO A 54 10.83 16.64 9.33
C PRO A 54 12.06 17.25 8.64
N GLY A 55 13.14 16.45 8.55
CA GLY A 55 14.24 16.70 7.63
C GLY A 55 13.97 16.06 6.26
N TYR A 56 14.44 16.66 5.17
CA TYR A 56 14.15 16.19 3.82
C TYR A 56 15.39 16.01 2.95
N PHE A 57 15.40 14.92 2.17
CA PHE A 57 16.20 14.80 0.96
C PHE A 57 15.32 15.13 -0.24
N SER A 58 15.62 16.21 -0.94
CA SER A 58 14.71 16.80 -1.92
C SER A 58 15.26 16.75 -3.32
N SER A 59 14.41 16.40 -4.29
CA SER A 59 14.70 16.37 -5.71
C SER A 59 13.93 17.43 -6.46
N PHE A 60 14.60 18.20 -7.30
CA PHE A 60 14.03 19.34 -8.02
C PHE A 60 13.93 19.08 -9.54
N GLY A 61 12.78 19.37 -10.14
CA GLY A 61 12.60 19.23 -11.58
C GLY A 61 12.79 17.81 -12.09
N ASN A 62 13.82 17.57 -12.89
CA ASN A 62 14.17 16.26 -13.44
C ASN A 62 15.20 15.49 -12.60
N ALA A 63 15.63 16.06 -11.48
CA ALA A 63 16.59 15.41 -10.59
C ALA A 63 16.04 14.10 -10.03
N ILE A 64 16.88 13.08 -9.91
CA ILE A 64 16.52 11.75 -9.41
C ILE A 64 17.62 11.19 -8.51
N TYR A 65 17.26 10.19 -7.73
CA TYR A 65 18.21 9.34 -7.00
C TYR A 65 18.35 8.00 -7.71
N ILE A 66 19.57 7.47 -7.80
CA ILE A 66 19.89 6.16 -8.37
C ILE A 66 20.76 5.36 -7.40
N GLY A 67 20.96 4.08 -7.67
CA GLY A 67 21.85 3.22 -6.86
C GLY A 67 21.21 2.79 -5.52
N TYR A 68 19.90 2.97 -5.35
CA TYR A 68 19.19 2.50 -4.15
C TYR A 68 18.91 0.99 -4.21
N SER A 69 18.88 0.38 -3.03
CA SER A 69 18.61 -1.05 -2.80
C SER A 69 18.11 -1.26 -1.37
N ASP A 70 17.83 -2.49 -0.96
CA ASP A 70 17.44 -2.81 0.42
C ASP A 70 18.42 -2.31 1.46
N SER A 71 19.71 -2.40 1.17
CA SER A 71 20.77 -1.92 2.05
C SER A 71 21.15 -0.45 1.87
N ILE A 72 20.63 0.20 0.82
CA ILE A 72 20.95 1.61 0.47
C ILE A 72 19.65 2.31 0.08
N ASN A 73 19.00 2.93 1.05
CA ASN A 73 17.75 3.66 0.86
C ASN A 73 17.68 4.86 1.80
N PHE A 74 16.64 5.67 1.67
CA PHE A 74 16.38 6.76 2.59
C PHE A 74 15.50 6.30 3.75
N ASP A 75 16.12 6.12 4.91
CA ASP A 75 15.43 5.91 6.18
C ASP A 75 14.96 7.26 6.73
N GLY A 76 13.97 7.85 6.07
CA GLY A 76 13.47 9.19 6.34
C GLY A 76 12.63 9.74 5.20
N TYR A 77 12.52 11.07 5.13
CA TYR A 77 11.69 11.73 4.13
C TYR A 77 12.46 12.06 2.87
N VAL A 78 11.88 11.66 1.73
CA VAL A 78 12.26 12.13 0.40
C VAL A 78 11.17 13.04 -0.13
N LYS A 79 11.56 14.20 -0.68
CA LYS A 79 10.65 15.20 -1.21
C LYS A 79 10.92 15.44 -2.69
N LYS A 80 9.86 15.67 -3.44
CA LYS A 80 9.89 15.97 -4.88
C LYS A 80 9.25 17.31 -5.14
N TYR A 81 9.95 18.17 -5.86
CA TYR A 81 9.46 19.42 -6.41
C TYR A 81 9.29 19.32 -7.92
N GLY A 82 8.16 19.79 -8.44
CA GLY A 82 7.89 19.89 -9.86
C GLY A 82 6.97 18.82 -10.42
N ASN A 83 6.74 18.85 -11.72
CA ASN A 83 5.73 18.06 -12.41
C ASN A 83 6.30 16.92 -13.27
N THR A 84 7.35 16.26 -12.80
CA THR A 84 7.85 15.03 -13.44
C THR A 84 7.49 13.82 -12.59
N SER A 85 7.24 12.67 -13.23
CA SER A 85 7.11 11.40 -12.51
C SER A 85 8.35 11.14 -11.65
N PHE A 86 8.17 10.50 -10.51
CA PHE A 86 9.27 10.32 -9.57
C PHE A 86 9.12 9.03 -8.77
N VAL A 87 10.24 8.41 -8.43
CA VAL A 87 10.33 7.30 -7.49
C VAL A 87 11.00 7.81 -6.22
N PHE A 88 10.31 7.72 -5.11
CA PHE A 88 10.85 7.99 -3.78
C PHE A 88 11.52 6.72 -3.28
N PRO A 89 12.86 6.67 -3.17
CA PRO A 89 13.57 5.48 -2.71
C PRO A 89 13.65 5.43 -1.18
N VAL A 90 12.49 5.52 -0.54
CA VAL A 90 12.36 5.45 0.91
C VAL A 90 12.37 4.00 1.39
N GLY A 91 12.68 3.79 2.67
CA GLY A 91 12.71 2.48 3.25
C GLY A 91 13.02 2.51 4.74
N SER A 92 13.42 1.36 5.25
CA SER A 92 14.06 1.19 6.54
C SER A 92 15.51 0.77 6.34
N LYS A 93 16.26 0.60 7.40
CA LYS A 93 17.69 0.28 7.34
C LYS A 93 18.05 -0.91 6.41
N TYR A 94 17.12 -1.86 6.22
CA TYR A 94 17.38 -3.10 5.50
C TYR A 94 16.39 -3.39 4.37
N ASP A 95 15.36 -2.56 4.22
CA ASP A 95 14.28 -2.82 3.29
C ASP A 95 13.93 -1.56 2.51
N LEU A 96 14.03 -1.64 1.19
CA LEU A 96 13.58 -0.62 0.28
C LEU A 96 12.06 -0.71 0.13
N ARG A 97 11.36 0.42 0.30
CA ARG A 97 9.91 0.55 0.19
C ARG A 97 9.55 1.71 -0.71
N THR A 98 9.83 1.53 -2.01
CA THR A 98 9.63 2.62 -2.96
C THR A 98 8.17 3.02 -3.07
N LEU A 99 7.97 4.34 -3.23
CA LEU A 99 6.71 4.92 -3.66
C LEU A 99 6.97 5.68 -4.96
N ALA A 100 6.28 5.31 -6.02
CA ALA A 100 6.35 6.00 -7.31
C ALA A 100 5.09 6.82 -7.55
N ILE A 101 5.24 8.01 -8.12
CA ILE A 101 4.14 8.86 -8.57
C ILE A 101 4.17 9.05 -10.07
N SER A 102 2.99 9.09 -10.69
CA SER A 102 2.85 9.59 -12.06
C SER A 102 3.19 11.08 -12.13
N LYS A 103 3.27 11.62 -13.35
CA LYS A 103 3.55 13.04 -13.57
C LYS A 103 2.48 13.92 -12.89
N PRO A 104 2.85 14.81 -11.94
CA PRO A 104 1.96 15.80 -11.36
C PRO A 104 1.45 16.83 -12.38
N ALA A 105 0.35 17.53 -12.05
CA ALA A 105 -0.27 18.47 -12.94
C ALA A 105 0.50 19.79 -13.07
N TYR A 106 1.04 20.30 -11.97
CA TYR A 106 1.64 21.62 -11.92
C TYR A 106 3.13 21.58 -11.62
N ILE A 107 3.89 22.52 -12.23
CA ILE A 107 5.33 22.64 -12.00
C ILE A 107 5.66 23.05 -10.56
N THR A 108 4.70 23.61 -9.86
CA THR A 108 4.79 24.04 -8.46
C THR A 108 4.39 22.96 -7.46
N ASP A 109 3.98 21.78 -7.94
CA ASP A 109 3.59 20.67 -7.07
C ASP A 109 4.78 20.17 -6.26
N THR A 110 4.48 19.81 -5.00
CA THR A 110 5.46 19.28 -4.07
C THR A 110 4.84 18.13 -3.28
N TYR A 111 5.53 17.00 -3.25
CA TYR A 111 5.12 15.81 -2.52
C TYR A 111 6.29 15.27 -1.72
N ALA A 112 6.01 14.75 -0.53
CA ALA A 112 7.02 14.05 0.25
C ALA A 112 6.45 12.77 0.85
N THR A 113 7.32 11.81 1.09
CA THR A 113 6.96 10.55 1.74
C THR A 113 8.12 10.00 2.55
N ALA A 114 7.79 9.21 3.56
CA ALA A 114 8.71 8.35 4.29
C ALA A 114 8.00 7.03 4.59
N TRP A 115 8.76 5.93 4.62
CA TRP A 115 8.25 4.66 5.11
C TRP A 115 8.27 4.64 6.63
N MET A 116 7.15 4.26 7.24
CA MET A 116 6.98 4.06 8.69
C MET A 116 6.73 2.58 8.93
N GLU A 117 7.77 1.86 9.33
CA GLU A 117 7.68 0.43 9.61
C GLU A 117 6.88 0.15 10.87
N GLY A 118 6.08 -0.93 10.86
CA GLY A 118 5.31 -1.40 12.01
C GLY A 118 3.82 -1.06 11.95
N ASP A 119 3.07 -1.58 12.92
CA ASP A 119 1.60 -1.47 12.95
C ASP A 119 1.15 0.00 13.06
N PRO A 120 0.44 0.56 12.06
CA PRO A 120 -0.03 1.96 12.07
C PRO A 120 -0.90 2.32 13.29
N SER A 121 -1.47 1.32 13.97
CA SER A 121 -2.24 1.54 15.20
C SER A 121 -1.36 1.89 16.41
N TYR A 122 -0.06 1.61 16.35
CA TYR A 122 0.88 1.81 17.47
C TYR A 122 2.08 2.67 17.10
N TYR A 123 2.39 2.83 15.83
CA TYR A 123 3.47 3.68 15.34
C TYR A 123 2.87 4.97 14.79
N ARG A 124 3.20 6.06 15.45
CA ARG A 124 2.62 7.37 15.18
C ARG A 124 3.16 7.95 13.88
N ASP A 125 2.25 8.40 13.02
CA ASP A 125 2.56 9.35 11.96
C ASP A 125 2.87 10.71 12.61
N PRO A 126 4.07 11.29 12.42
CA PRO A 126 4.45 12.53 13.10
C PRO A 126 3.89 13.78 12.44
N THR A 127 3.40 13.73 11.20
CA THR A 127 3.17 14.91 10.37
C THR A 127 1.71 15.31 10.23
N PRO A 128 1.40 16.62 10.16
CA PRO A 128 0.05 17.09 9.84
C PRO A 128 -0.32 16.75 8.36
N PRO A 129 -1.62 16.77 7.97
CA PRO A 129 -2.74 17.26 8.79
C PRO A 129 -3.30 16.24 9.77
N TYR A 130 -3.04 14.94 9.60
CA TYR A 130 -3.65 13.87 10.39
C TYR A 130 -2.62 13.07 11.20
N ALA A 131 -1.61 13.77 11.73
CA ALA A 131 -0.63 13.16 12.62
C ALA A 131 -1.29 12.34 13.73
N GLY A 132 -0.76 11.16 14.00
CA GLY A 132 -1.30 10.30 15.05
C GLY A 132 -1.18 8.82 14.76
N TYR A 133 -2.02 8.04 15.45
CA TYR A 133 -2.14 6.60 15.26
C TYR A 133 -3.30 6.31 14.32
N HIS A 134 -3.04 5.50 13.31
CA HIS A 134 -4.02 5.14 12.29
C HIS A 134 -4.46 3.69 12.51
N SER A 135 -5.57 3.49 13.23
CA SER A 135 -6.05 2.13 13.54
C SER A 135 -6.28 1.32 12.27
N ILE A 136 -5.63 0.15 12.19
CA ILE A 136 -5.76 -0.78 11.05
C ILE A 136 -7.18 -1.35 10.90
N ALA A 137 -8.01 -1.26 11.94
CA ALA A 137 -9.41 -1.68 11.93
C ALA A 137 -10.39 -0.54 11.58
N SER A 138 -9.93 0.72 11.56
CA SER A 138 -10.74 1.86 11.12
C SER A 138 -10.76 1.93 9.61
N VAL A 139 -11.60 1.11 8.99
CA VAL A 139 -11.66 0.91 7.54
C VAL A 139 -13.03 1.27 6.98
N LYS A 140 -13.08 1.65 5.70
CA LYS A 140 -14.31 1.81 4.94
C LYS A 140 -14.45 0.65 3.95
N GLU A 141 -15.66 0.12 3.83
CA GLU A 141 -15.97 -0.90 2.81
C GLU A 141 -15.47 -0.48 1.42
N PRO A 142 -14.83 -1.38 0.63
CA PRO A 142 -14.76 -2.83 0.80
C PRO A 142 -13.55 -3.32 1.63
N ILE A 143 -12.76 -2.43 2.20
CA ILE A 143 -11.60 -2.80 3.01
C ILE A 143 -12.09 -3.39 4.35
N VAL A 144 -11.45 -4.46 4.79
CA VAL A 144 -11.78 -5.10 6.08
C VAL A 144 -10.65 -5.01 7.09
N LEU A 145 -9.43 -4.83 6.64
CA LEU A 145 -8.26 -4.72 7.50
C LEU A 145 -7.09 -4.09 6.73
N VAL A 146 -6.23 -3.38 7.44
CA VAL A 146 -4.94 -2.88 6.93
C VAL A 146 -3.81 -3.70 7.51
N SER A 147 -2.72 -3.85 6.76
CA SER A 147 -1.53 -4.59 7.18
C SER A 147 -0.83 -3.91 8.36
N LYS A 148 -0.18 -4.74 9.18
CA LYS A 148 0.66 -4.30 10.31
C LYS A 148 2.11 -4.03 9.92
N THR A 149 2.47 -4.21 8.66
CA THR A 149 3.88 -4.10 8.22
C THR A 149 4.38 -2.66 8.22
N GLY A 150 3.49 -1.69 7.95
CA GLY A 150 3.82 -0.28 7.94
C GLY A 150 2.90 0.56 7.08
N GLN A 151 3.26 1.84 6.98
CA GLN A 151 2.58 2.84 6.17
C GLN A 151 3.60 3.80 5.56
N TRP A 152 3.26 4.38 4.41
CA TRP A 152 3.97 5.53 3.86
C TRP A 152 3.24 6.79 4.34
N ASP A 153 3.94 7.65 5.07
CA ASP A 153 3.46 9.00 5.30
C ASP A 153 3.41 9.74 3.96
N TRP A 154 2.33 10.45 3.72
CA TRP A 154 2.11 11.18 2.46
C TRP A 154 1.84 12.65 2.74
N GLN A 155 2.77 13.49 2.31
CA GLN A 155 2.69 14.92 2.47
C GLN A 155 2.48 15.61 1.13
N ILE A 156 1.52 16.50 1.10
CA ILE A 156 1.38 17.49 0.04
C ILE A 156 2.09 18.74 0.57
N GLY A 157 3.20 19.09 -0.06
CA GLY A 157 4.11 20.08 0.46
C GLY A 157 3.51 21.47 0.48
N GLU A 158 3.70 22.16 1.59
CA GLU A 158 3.63 23.60 1.64
C GLU A 158 4.87 24.18 0.94
N GLY A 159 4.69 25.29 0.24
CA GLY A 159 5.76 25.94 -0.49
C GLY A 159 6.93 26.32 0.42
N ASN A 160 8.11 26.04 -0.07
CA ASN A 160 9.29 26.71 0.45
C ASN A 160 9.32 28.15 -0.08
N ASN A 161 10.27 28.95 0.40
CA ASN A 161 10.50 30.34 -0.04
C ASN A 161 10.80 30.50 -1.55
N LEU A 162 10.80 29.42 -2.33
CA LEU A 162 11.02 29.37 -3.76
C LEU A 162 9.70 29.35 -4.56
N GLY A 163 8.54 29.42 -3.90
CA GLY A 163 7.23 29.48 -4.55
C GLY A 163 6.65 28.15 -5.00
N PHE A 164 7.19 27.02 -4.50
CA PHE A 164 6.69 25.67 -4.78
C PHE A 164 5.80 25.18 -3.65
N GLY A 165 4.80 24.38 -3.97
CA GLY A 165 4.16 23.52 -2.98
C GLY A 165 2.73 23.81 -2.60
N THR A 166 1.96 24.55 -3.38
CA THR A 166 0.57 24.84 -2.97
C THR A 166 -0.48 24.64 -4.06
N THR A 167 -0.13 24.23 -5.27
CA THR A 167 -1.07 24.25 -6.39
C THR A 167 -1.84 22.96 -6.58
N GLY A 168 -1.22 21.80 -6.32
CA GLY A 168 -1.83 20.49 -6.47
C GLY A 168 -2.17 19.86 -5.12
N ASN A 169 -3.31 19.17 -5.08
CA ASN A 169 -3.75 18.37 -3.94
C ASN A 169 -3.47 16.86 -4.12
N GLY A 170 -2.66 16.50 -5.12
CA GLY A 170 -2.30 15.13 -5.44
C GLY A 170 -3.41 14.28 -6.08
N VAL A 171 -4.62 14.82 -6.23
CA VAL A 171 -5.76 14.09 -6.80
C VAL A 171 -5.47 13.66 -8.23
N GLY A 172 -5.76 12.39 -8.53
CA GLY A 172 -5.55 11.79 -9.85
C GLY A 172 -4.13 11.26 -10.09
N LEU A 173 -3.19 11.47 -9.16
CA LEU A 173 -1.87 10.82 -9.26
C LEU A 173 -2.03 9.30 -9.16
N THR A 174 -1.41 8.59 -10.09
CA THR A 174 -1.18 7.15 -9.92
C THR A 174 -0.04 6.96 -8.94
N ILE A 175 -0.30 6.22 -7.89
CA ILE A 175 0.70 5.78 -6.90
C ILE A 175 1.01 4.32 -7.15
N THR A 176 2.28 3.95 -7.13
CA THR A 176 2.74 2.55 -7.17
C THR A 176 3.74 2.33 -6.05
N LEU A 177 3.51 1.31 -5.24
CA LEU A 177 4.39 0.92 -4.13
C LEU A 177 5.14 -0.37 -4.46
N SER A 178 6.37 -0.54 -3.93
CA SER A 178 6.94 -1.87 -3.69
C SER A 178 6.41 -2.39 -2.34
N MET A 179 5.92 -3.61 -2.32
CA MET A 179 5.27 -4.18 -1.15
C MET A 179 6.26 -4.98 -0.29
N PRO A 180 6.10 -4.98 1.04
CA PRO A 180 6.65 -6.03 1.88
C PRO A 180 5.96 -7.38 1.58
N ASP A 181 6.49 -8.48 2.10
CA ASP A 181 5.84 -9.78 1.98
C ASP A 181 4.44 -9.76 2.61
N MET A 182 3.44 -10.07 1.79
CA MET A 182 2.01 -10.10 2.14
C MET A 182 1.43 -11.51 2.11
N THR A 183 2.25 -12.58 2.00
CA THR A 183 1.79 -13.96 1.85
C THR A 183 0.89 -14.41 2.99
N ASP A 184 1.22 -14.03 4.23
CA ASP A 184 0.43 -14.33 5.42
C ASP A 184 -0.76 -13.38 5.63
N PHE A 185 -0.80 -12.26 4.88
CA PHE A 185 -1.84 -11.25 5.06
C PHE A 185 -3.02 -11.45 4.12
N ALA A 186 -2.77 -11.59 2.80
CA ALA A 186 -3.83 -11.76 1.80
C ALA A 186 -3.28 -12.28 0.47
N LYS A 187 -4.20 -12.83 -0.35
CA LYS A 187 -3.91 -13.16 -1.75
C LYS A 187 -3.79 -11.89 -2.60
N PRO A 188 -3.08 -11.92 -3.74
CA PRO A 188 -2.94 -10.75 -4.63
C PRO A 188 -4.28 -10.12 -5.05
N SER A 189 -5.29 -10.93 -5.30
CA SER A 189 -6.64 -10.47 -5.69
C SER A 189 -7.40 -9.72 -4.59
N GLU A 190 -7.01 -9.93 -3.34
CA GLU A 190 -7.60 -9.30 -2.15
C GLU A 190 -6.89 -8.01 -1.75
N LEU A 191 -5.63 -7.86 -2.14
CA LEU A 191 -4.82 -6.69 -1.78
C LEU A 191 -5.34 -5.42 -2.43
N ARG A 192 -5.32 -4.33 -1.68
CA ARG A 192 -5.70 -2.98 -2.10
C ARG A 192 -4.67 -1.97 -1.59
N LEU A 193 -4.35 -1.01 -2.42
CA LEU A 193 -3.74 0.22 -1.95
C LEU A 193 -4.80 1.00 -1.18
N VAL A 194 -4.49 1.42 0.03
CA VAL A 194 -5.42 2.18 0.88
C VAL A 194 -4.80 3.48 1.35
N GLY A 195 -5.65 4.49 1.58
CA GLY A 195 -5.24 5.79 2.08
C GLY A 195 -5.99 6.19 3.34
N TRP A 196 -5.29 6.78 4.30
CA TRP A 196 -5.87 7.34 5.52
C TRP A 196 -6.40 8.75 5.25
N ASN A 197 -7.69 8.98 5.50
CA ASN A 197 -8.37 10.26 5.25
C ASN A 197 -8.63 11.08 6.51
N GLY A 198 -7.90 10.78 7.60
CA GLY A 198 -8.11 11.41 8.90
C GLY A 198 -9.09 10.69 9.81
N ASN A 199 -9.86 9.74 9.30
CA ASN A 199 -10.86 8.99 10.07
C ASN A 199 -10.84 7.48 9.80
N SER A 200 -10.58 7.10 8.57
CA SER A 200 -10.59 5.69 8.16
C SER A 200 -9.68 5.47 6.95
N TRP A 201 -9.26 4.22 6.78
CA TRP A 201 -8.60 3.75 5.57
C TRP A 201 -9.64 3.51 4.47
N ILE A 202 -9.42 4.10 3.30
CA ILE A 202 -10.28 3.96 2.12
C ILE A 202 -9.54 3.31 0.97
N ASP A 203 -10.26 2.61 0.10
CA ASP A 203 -9.70 1.96 -1.10
C ASP A 203 -9.26 3.01 -2.13
N LEU A 204 -7.99 2.96 -2.54
CA LEU A 204 -7.41 3.78 -3.62
C LEU A 204 -7.24 2.99 -4.92
N SER A 205 -7.35 1.66 -4.88
CA SER A 205 -7.18 0.78 -6.05
C SER A 205 -8.46 0.63 -6.86
N GLY A 206 -9.62 0.55 -6.19
CA GLY A 206 -10.92 0.25 -6.79
C GLY A 206 -11.07 -1.18 -7.35
N LYS A 207 -9.96 -1.84 -7.66
CA LYS A 207 -9.85 -3.21 -8.18
C LYS A 207 -8.52 -3.83 -7.76
N PRO A 208 -8.31 -5.14 -7.92
CA PRO A 208 -7.00 -5.76 -7.70
C PRO A 208 -5.95 -5.19 -8.67
N THR A 209 -4.86 -4.66 -8.13
CA THR A 209 -3.73 -4.10 -8.90
C THR A 209 -2.40 -4.69 -8.49
N ALA A 210 -2.39 -5.54 -7.45
CA ALA A 210 -1.18 -6.20 -6.97
C ALA A 210 -0.64 -7.18 -8.02
N THR A 211 0.66 -7.11 -8.32
CA THR A 211 1.36 -8.03 -9.25
C THR A 211 1.68 -9.38 -8.62
N GLY A 212 1.60 -9.47 -7.32
CA GLY A 212 1.83 -10.65 -6.48
C GLY A 212 1.55 -10.30 -5.03
N ASN A 213 2.00 -11.13 -4.09
CA ASN A 213 1.92 -10.87 -2.65
C ASN A 213 3.21 -11.24 -1.90
N ILE A 214 4.28 -11.50 -2.62
CA ILE A 214 5.62 -11.68 -2.05
C ILE A 214 6.36 -10.33 -2.03
N GLU A 215 7.50 -10.32 -1.37
CA GLU A 215 8.44 -9.20 -1.31
C GLU A 215 8.67 -8.59 -2.70
N ASP A 216 8.79 -7.27 -2.77
CA ASP A 216 9.03 -6.47 -3.99
C ASP A 216 7.97 -6.52 -5.09
N CYS A 217 6.88 -7.25 -4.89
CA CYS A 217 5.73 -7.11 -5.78
C CYS A 217 5.16 -5.69 -5.68
N SER A 218 4.55 -5.21 -6.76
CA SER A 218 3.97 -3.88 -6.79
C SER A 218 2.46 -3.88 -6.58
N ILE A 219 1.96 -2.77 -6.04
CA ILE A 219 0.53 -2.46 -5.98
C ILE A 219 0.30 -1.00 -6.37
N SER A 220 -0.80 -0.74 -7.09
CA SER A 220 -1.08 0.61 -7.58
C SER A 220 -2.49 1.06 -7.21
N GLY A 221 -2.65 2.39 -7.15
CA GLY A 221 -3.94 3.05 -6.93
C GLY A 221 -3.92 4.48 -7.43
N THR A 222 -5.04 5.17 -7.27
CA THR A 222 -5.20 6.57 -7.66
C THR A 222 -5.45 7.42 -6.43
N MET A 223 -4.67 8.46 -6.26
CA MET A 223 -4.77 9.37 -5.14
C MET A 223 -6.06 10.19 -5.20
N VAL A 224 -6.71 10.32 -4.05
CA VAL A 224 -7.86 11.21 -3.84
C VAL A 224 -7.52 12.30 -2.81
N ALA A 225 -8.36 13.31 -2.71
CA ALA A 225 -8.14 14.42 -1.77
C ALA A 225 -8.17 13.96 -0.30
N GLY A 226 -7.37 14.59 0.54
CA GLY A 226 -7.39 14.42 2.00
C GLY A 226 -6.70 13.17 2.52
N ILE A 227 -5.87 12.53 1.70
CA ILE A 227 -5.03 11.41 2.14
C ILE A 227 -3.74 11.93 2.77
N SER A 228 -3.39 11.41 3.94
CA SER A 228 -2.12 11.73 4.64
C SER A 228 -1.21 10.53 4.82
N SER A 229 -1.72 9.31 4.72
CA SER A 229 -0.90 8.10 4.79
C SER A 229 -1.41 7.06 3.82
N ILE A 230 -0.51 6.22 3.32
CA ILE A 230 -0.80 5.16 2.36
C ILE A 230 -0.34 3.84 2.97
N ALA A 231 -1.12 2.79 2.79
CA ALA A 231 -0.78 1.46 3.30
C ALA A 231 -1.36 0.37 2.39
N ILE A 232 -1.13 -0.89 2.76
CA ILE A 232 -1.69 -2.04 2.09
C ILE A 232 -2.84 -2.58 2.93
N GLY A 233 -4.02 -2.59 2.37
CA GLY A 233 -5.21 -3.18 2.95
C GLY A 233 -5.64 -4.44 2.23
N LYS A 234 -6.62 -5.12 2.81
CA LYS A 234 -7.30 -6.23 2.15
C LYS A 234 -8.80 -6.09 2.16
N THR A 235 -9.42 -6.60 1.10
CA THR A 235 -10.86 -6.81 1.03
C THR A 235 -11.21 -8.17 1.63
N SER A 236 -12.43 -8.32 2.09
CA SER A 236 -12.96 -9.64 2.42
C SER A 236 -13.19 -10.42 1.12
N ASN A 237 -12.73 -11.67 1.06
CA ASN A 237 -13.20 -12.62 0.04
C ASN A 237 -14.66 -13.05 0.25
N SER A 238 -15.23 -12.77 1.41
CA SER A 238 -16.66 -12.88 1.55
C SER A 238 -17.28 -11.69 0.82
N TYR A 239 -17.48 -11.83 -0.48
CA TYR A 239 -18.54 -11.07 -1.14
C TYR A 239 -19.72 -11.13 -0.19
N ASN A 240 -20.23 -10.00 0.30
CA ASN A 240 -21.44 -9.99 1.15
C ASN A 240 -22.60 -10.52 0.33
N ALA A 241 -22.53 -11.84 0.07
CA ALA A 241 -23.46 -12.52 -0.76
C ALA A 241 -24.74 -12.80 0.04
N ILE A 242 -25.83 -12.35 -0.49
CA ILE A 242 -27.16 -12.57 0.06
C ILE A 242 -27.90 -13.56 -0.87
N LEU A 243 -28.48 -14.58 -0.28
CA LEU A 243 -29.39 -15.48 -0.98
C LEU A 243 -30.83 -15.17 -0.55
N PHE A 244 -31.69 -14.88 -1.50
CA PHE A 244 -33.09 -14.58 -1.20
C PHE A 244 -34.03 -15.08 -2.32
N PRO A 245 -35.23 -15.57 -1.96
CA PRO A 245 -35.64 -15.92 -0.61
C PRO A 245 -34.82 -17.09 -0.05
N ASN A 246 -34.57 -17.07 1.26
CA ASN A 246 -33.95 -18.17 1.98
C ASN A 246 -34.57 -18.26 3.39
N PRO A 247 -35.35 -19.30 3.70
CA PRO A 247 -35.67 -20.47 2.90
C PRO A 247 -36.41 -20.18 1.59
N VAL A 248 -36.30 -21.09 0.60
CA VAL A 248 -36.98 -20.99 -0.68
C VAL A 248 -38.10 -22.06 -0.80
N SER A 249 -39.27 -21.65 -1.26
CA SER A 249 -40.42 -22.55 -1.43
C SER A 249 -40.26 -23.45 -2.67
N GLN A 250 -41.14 -24.47 -2.80
CA GLN A 250 -41.04 -25.48 -3.85
C GLN A 250 -41.06 -24.93 -5.26
N PHE A 251 -41.79 -23.84 -5.52
CA PHE A 251 -42.00 -23.29 -6.87
C PHE A 251 -41.24 -21.97 -7.10
N GLU A 252 -40.29 -21.61 -6.22
CA GLU A 252 -39.56 -20.38 -6.35
C GLU A 252 -38.10 -20.60 -6.75
N ASN A 253 -37.51 -19.59 -7.39
CA ASN A 253 -36.10 -19.49 -7.65
C ASN A 253 -35.44 -18.65 -6.54
N ILE A 254 -34.17 -18.85 -6.31
CA ILE A 254 -33.37 -17.98 -5.45
C ILE A 254 -32.54 -17.01 -6.29
N GLN A 255 -32.19 -15.91 -5.68
CA GLN A 255 -31.25 -14.96 -6.25
C GLN A 255 -30.02 -14.87 -5.35
N LEU A 256 -28.84 -14.93 -5.97
CA LEU A 256 -27.57 -14.65 -5.32
C LEU A 256 -27.19 -13.21 -5.66
N ARG A 257 -27.17 -12.33 -4.65
CA ARG A 257 -26.77 -10.94 -4.80
C ARG A 257 -25.46 -10.71 -4.04
N PHE A 258 -24.49 -10.11 -4.71
CA PHE A 258 -23.19 -9.77 -4.14
C PHE A 258 -22.54 -8.62 -4.90
N ASN A 259 -21.59 -7.95 -4.26
CA ASN A 259 -20.73 -6.97 -4.92
C ASN A 259 -19.45 -7.67 -5.38
N SER A 260 -18.97 -7.38 -6.59
CA SER A 260 -17.75 -7.96 -7.18
C SER A 260 -16.87 -6.89 -7.78
N TYR A 261 -15.56 -7.08 -7.68
CA TYR A 261 -14.56 -6.33 -8.47
C TYR A 261 -14.06 -7.12 -9.68
N TYR A 262 -14.49 -8.38 -9.80
CA TYR A 262 -14.19 -9.24 -10.93
C TYR A 262 -15.15 -8.95 -12.08
N THR A 263 -14.61 -8.98 -13.31
CA THR A 263 -15.40 -8.97 -14.55
C THR A 263 -14.95 -10.14 -15.42
N GLY A 264 -15.88 -11.03 -15.76
CA GLY A 264 -15.59 -12.21 -16.57
C GLY A 264 -16.55 -13.36 -16.31
N ALA A 265 -16.28 -14.50 -16.91
CA ALA A 265 -17.07 -15.71 -16.71
C ALA A 265 -16.74 -16.34 -15.33
N ALA A 266 -17.77 -16.92 -14.71
CA ALA A 266 -17.61 -17.68 -13.48
C ALA A 266 -18.54 -18.89 -13.50
N GLU A 267 -18.20 -19.92 -12.72
CA GLU A 267 -19.03 -21.10 -12.52
C GLU A 267 -19.70 -21.05 -11.15
N LEU A 268 -21.02 -21.10 -11.14
CA LEU A 268 -21.83 -21.27 -9.95
C LEU A 268 -22.09 -22.77 -9.77
N ILE A 269 -21.75 -23.32 -8.61
CA ILE A 269 -21.88 -24.74 -8.32
C ILE A 269 -22.72 -24.92 -7.06
N ILE A 270 -23.72 -25.81 -7.11
CA ILE A 270 -24.53 -26.17 -5.95
C ILE A 270 -24.19 -27.58 -5.49
N TYR A 271 -23.97 -27.72 -4.20
CA TYR A 271 -23.72 -28.99 -3.53
C TYR A 271 -24.84 -29.30 -2.53
N ASN A 272 -25.14 -30.58 -2.35
CA ASN A 272 -25.97 -31.04 -1.24
C ASN A 272 -25.15 -31.13 0.07
N VAL A 273 -25.80 -31.50 1.17
CA VAL A 273 -25.16 -31.64 2.50
C VAL A 273 -24.07 -32.74 2.55
N LEU A 274 -24.04 -33.65 1.58
CA LEU A 274 -23.03 -34.68 1.44
C LEU A 274 -21.83 -34.23 0.59
N GLY A 275 -21.82 -32.97 0.11
CA GLY A 275 -20.76 -32.43 -0.76
C GLY A 275 -20.86 -32.89 -2.22
N GLN A 276 -21.95 -33.55 -2.62
CA GLN A 276 -22.16 -33.95 -3.99
C GLN A 276 -22.62 -32.76 -4.85
N LYS A 277 -21.98 -32.56 -6.01
CA LYS A 277 -22.37 -31.53 -6.98
C LYS A 277 -23.73 -31.88 -7.59
N ILE A 278 -24.70 -30.98 -7.43
CA ILE A 278 -26.08 -31.15 -7.90
C ILE A 278 -26.37 -30.30 -9.14
N LEU A 279 -25.78 -29.07 -9.18
CA LEU A 279 -25.99 -28.16 -10.30
C LEU A 279 -24.69 -27.39 -10.58
N GLN A 280 -24.46 -27.11 -11.86
CA GLN A 280 -23.38 -26.22 -12.30
C GLN A 280 -23.96 -25.31 -13.40
N GLN A 281 -23.68 -24.00 -13.26
CA GLN A 281 -24.16 -22.97 -14.17
C GLN A 281 -23.05 -21.97 -14.45
N SER A 282 -22.78 -21.70 -15.74
CA SER A 282 -21.90 -20.60 -16.14
C SER A 282 -22.64 -19.27 -16.01
N VAL A 283 -22.01 -18.27 -15.45
CA VAL A 283 -22.56 -16.93 -15.21
C VAL A 283 -21.56 -15.86 -15.60
N GLN A 284 -22.05 -14.71 -16.04
CA GLN A 284 -21.22 -13.53 -16.29
C GLN A 284 -21.26 -12.60 -15.08
N ILE A 285 -20.08 -12.21 -14.63
CA ILE A 285 -19.90 -11.30 -13.49
C ILE A 285 -19.41 -9.95 -14.02
N SER A 286 -19.95 -8.89 -13.47
CA SER A 286 -19.53 -7.51 -13.75
C SER A 286 -18.97 -6.87 -12.50
N ASN A 287 -18.11 -5.88 -12.68
CA ASN A 287 -17.69 -5.02 -11.55
C ASN A 287 -18.93 -4.31 -10.95
N GLY A 288 -19.04 -4.31 -9.63
CA GLY A 288 -20.19 -3.78 -8.89
C GLY A 288 -21.19 -4.85 -8.45
N ILE A 289 -22.44 -4.43 -8.25
CA ILE A 289 -23.51 -5.31 -7.74
C ILE A 289 -23.97 -6.28 -8.82
N ASN A 290 -23.85 -7.58 -8.52
CA ASN A 290 -24.37 -8.67 -9.32
C ASN A 290 -25.61 -9.28 -8.66
N THR A 291 -26.59 -9.68 -9.47
CA THR A 291 -27.76 -10.44 -9.03
C THR A 291 -27.96 -11.60 -10.01
N ILE A 292 -27.69 -12.82 -9.55
CA ILE A 292 -27.73 -14.04 -10.35
C ILE A 292 -28.98 -14.83 -9.97
N PRO A 293 -29.91 -15.03 -10.89
CA PRO A 293 -31.03 -15.93 -10.68
C PRO A 293 -30.58 -17.39 -10.77
N ILE A 294 -31.02 -18.20 -9.83
CA ILE A 294 -30.66 -19.60 -9.72
C ILE A 294 -31.97 -20.43 -9.70
N ASN A 295 -32.14 -21.27 -10.69
CA ASN A 295 -33.29 -22.16 -10.74
C ASN A 295 -33.07 -23.36 -9.83
N VAL A 296 -33.86 -23.43 -8.75
CA VAL A 296 -33.83 -24.50 -7.75
C VAL A 296 -35.11 -25.30 -7.68
N MET A 297 -36.03 -25.12 -8.66
CA MET A 297 -37.34 -25.78 -8.67
C MET A 297 -37.25 -27.31 -8.65
N ASN A 298 -36.28 -27.87 -9.34
CA ASN A 298 -36.07 -29.33 -9.42
C ASN A 298 -35.25 -29.91 -8.28
N LEU A 299 -34.83 -29.08 -7.31
CA LEU A 299 -34.13 -29.58 -6.13
C LEU A 299 -35.11 -30.17 -5.13
N THR A 300 -34.73 -31.27 -4.51
CA THR A 300 -35.47 -31.86 -3.39
C THR A 300 -35.41 -31.01 -2.15
N LYS A 301 -36.34 -31.20 -1.21
CA LYS A 301 -36.30 -30.55 0.10
C LYS A 301 -35.00 -30.86 0.81
N GLY A 302 -34.35 -29.83 1.37
CA GLY A 302 -33.09 -30.03 2.06
C GLY A 302 -32.20 -28.78 2.12
N GLY A 303 -31.03 -28.95 2.72
CA GLY A 303 -29.98 -27.93 2.77
C GLY A 303 -29.00 -28.06 1.59
N TYR A 304 -28.57 -26.93 1.07
CA TYR A 304 -27.66 -26.84 -0.06
C TYR A 304 -26.60 -25.77 0.19
N TYR A 305 -25.46 -25.88 -0.49
CA TYR A 305 -24.36 -24.93 -0.44
C TYR A 305 -24.03 -24.47 -1.86
N ILE A 306 -23.69 -23.20 -2.01
CA ILE A 306 -23.29 -22.58 -3.26
C ILE A 306 -21.84 -22.15 -3.18
N ASP A 307 -21.05 -22.52 -4.20
CA ASP A 307 -19.76 -21.95 -4.52
C ASP A 307 -19.86 -21.15 -5.82
N LEU A 308 -19.05 -20.11 -5.95
CA LEU A 308 -18.85 -19.34 -7.17
C LEU A 308 -17.35 -19.28 -7.46
N ILE A 309 -16.93 -19.76 -8.62
CA ILE A 309 -15.51 -19.88 -9.01
C ILE A 309 -15.31 -19.13 -10.33
N SER A 310 -14.34 -18.19 -10.38
CA SER A 310 -14.00 -17.49 -11.62
C SER A 310 -13.39 -18.43 -12.66
N ASP A 311 -13.36 -18.02 -13.93
CA ASP A 311 -12.69 -18.75 -15.03
C ASP A 311 -11.17 -18.88 -14.81
N LYS A 312 -10.60 -18.09 -13.89
CA LYS A 312 -9.19 -18.18 -13.43
C LYS A 312 -9.01 -19.14 -12.26
N GLY A 313 -10.07 -19.83 -11.82
CA GLY A 313 -10.03 -20.77 -10.71
C GLY A 313 -10.11 -20.12 -9.32
N GLU A 314 -10.33 -18.80 -9.23
CA GLU A 314 -10.49 -18.10 -7.96
C GLU A 314 -11.87 -18.37 -7.35
N ARG A 315 -11.91 -18.80 -6.10
CA ARG A 315 -13.15 -19.01 -5.35
C ARG A 315 -13.70 -17.68 -4.86
N MET A 316 -14.67 -17.13 -5.59
CA MET A 316 -15.34 -15.87 -5.28
C MET A 316 -16.31 -16.02 -4.11
N LEU A 317 -16.95 -17.16 -3.97
CA LEU A 317 -17.88 -17.49 -2.89
C LEU A 317 -17.71 -18.97 -2.54
N THR A 318 -17.73 -19.30 -1.25
CA THR A 318 -17.61 -20.67 -0.77
C THR A 318 -18.66 -20.97 0.29
N GLY A 319 -19.39 -22.07 0.11
CA GLY A 319 -20.24 -22.64 1.14
C GLY A 319 -21.43 -21.76 1.56
N LYS A 320 -21.96 -20.89 0.69
CA LYS A 320 -23.14 -20.10 1.02
C LYS A 320 -24.38 -20.98 1.09
N ARG A 321 -24.95 -21.09 2.29
CA ARG A 321 -26.06 -22.02 2.58
C ARG A 321 -27.41 -21.43 2.20
N PHE A 322 -28.29 -22.30 1.62
CA PHE A 322 -29.73 -22.07 1.54
C PHE A 322 -30.54 -23.34 1.89
N VAL A 323 -31.81 -23.18 2.16
CA VAL A 323 -32.74 -24.28 2.50
C VAL A 323 -33.90 -24.28 1.52
N LYS A 324 -34.14 -25.45 0.90
CA LYS A 324 -35.30 -25.75 0.05
C LYS A 324 -36.38 -26.39 0.91
N LEU A 325 -37.61 -25.82 0.91
CA LEU A 325 -38.78 -26.30 1.67
C LEU A 325 -39.60 -27.33 0.87
#